data_890d272f43bf3208e35ea2a075f8fea0
#
_entry.id   890d272f43bf3208e35ea2a075f8fea0
#
_cell.length_a   1.000
_cell.length_b   1.000
_cell.length_c   1.000
_cell.angle_alpha   90.00
_cell.angle_beta   90.00
_cell.angle_gamma   90.00
#
_symmetry.space_group_name_H-M   'P 1'
#
loop_
_entity.id
_entity.type
_entity.pdbx_description
1 polymer ?
#
loop_
_entity_poly.entity_id
_entity_poly.type
_entity_poly.pdbx_seq_one_letter_code
_entity_poly.pdbx_strand_id
1 'polypeptide(L)'
;MRSFKAAFNKMDFKGKWRTLKNLRHTLREKHFDLVIDMQGLFKSAVMSLLTGSATRIGYGEMREGSGLVSKAIIGPHIKDHVIERYLDVARFLGADVKEVSFPMPSLQLETETVEKKLAALGLVQGTPYIVLAPGARWETKRWPAGHFAKLAQKFI
;
A
#
# COMPACT_ATOMS: atom_id res chain seq x y z
N MET A 1 7.61 -4.03 -9.43
CA MET A 1 7.31 -2.59 -9.60
C MET A 1 8.54 -1.70 -9.86
N ARG A 2 9.70 -1.91 -9.21
CA ARG A 2 10.91 -1.09 -9.48
C ARG A 2 11.41 -1.20 -10.93
N SER A 3 11.34 -2.38 -11.54
CA SER A 3 11.81 -2.61 -12.92
C SER A 3 10.95 -1.91 -13.97
N PHE A 4 9.62 -1.91 -13.80
CA PHE A 4 8.70 -1.24 -14.74
C PHE A 4 8.93 0.27 -14.77
N LYS A 5 9.00 0.92 -13.59
CA LYS A 5 9.25 2.36 -13.51
C LYS A 5 10.61 2.75 -14.13
N ALA A 6 11.65 1.96 -13.87
CA ALA A 6 12.96 2.21 -14.44
C ALA A 6 12.98 2.02 -15.96
N ALA A 7 12.33 0.96 -16.46
CA ALA A 7 12.17 0.71 -17.89
C ALA A 7 11.36 1.82 -18.57
N PHE A 8 10.20 2.20 -17.99
CA PHE A 8 9.35 3.26 -18.51
C PHE A 8 10.06 4.62 -18.58
N ASN A 9 10.86 4.97 -17.56
CA ASN A 9 11.61 6.23 -17.56
C ASN A 9 12.70 6.29 -18.64
N LYS A 10 13.27 5.13 -19.03
CA LYS A 10 14.31 5.04 -20.07
C LYS A 10 13.74 4.99 -21.49
N MET A 11 12.42 4.82 -21.64
CA MET A 11 11.78 4.79 -22.96
C MET A 11 11.70 6.19 -23.55
N ASP A 12 11.81 6.25 -24.88
CA ASP A 12 11.49 7.45 -25.66
C ASP A 12 9.99 7.80 -25.60
N PHE A 13 9.62 8.96 -26.14
CA PHE A 13 8.22 9.41 -26.12
C PHE A 13 7.27 8.43 -26.83
N LYS A 14 7.67 7.89 -27.97
CA LYS A 14 6.87 6.91 -28.73
C LYS A 14 6.67 5.62 -27.95
N GLY A 15 7.72 5.14 -27.25
CA GLY A 15 7.63 3.97 -26.40
C GLY A 15 6.69 4.17 -25.21
N LYS A 16 6.75 5.32 -24.54
CA LYS A 16 5.81 5.70 -23.45
C LYS A 16 4.37 5.73 -23.93
N TRP A 17 4.12 6.36 -25.07
CA TRP A 17 2.79 6.45 -25.66
C TRP A 17 2.24 5.07 -26.02
N ARG A 18 3.04 4.22 -26.64
CA ARG A 18 2.66 2.83 -26.94
C ARG A 18 2.31 2.04 -25.70
N THR A 19 3.10 2.16 -24.64
CA THR A 19 2.85 1.51 -23.35
C THR A 19 1.54 1.94 -22.73
N LEU A 20 1.24 3.25 -22.73
CA LEU A 20 -0.04 3.78 -22.24
C LEU A 20 -1.23 3.32 -23.06
N LYS A 21 -1.08 3.27 -24.39
CA LYS A 21 -2.12 2.76 -25.30
C LYS A 21 -2.43 1.28 -25.03
N ASN A 22 -1.38 0.46 -24.88
CA ASN A 22 -1.55 -0.95 -24.56
C ASN A 22 -2.20 -1.14 -23.20
N LEU A 23 -1.76 -0.39 -22.19
CA LEU A 23 -2.37 -0.43 -20.85
C LEU A 23 -3.84 -0.07 -20.88
N ARG A 24 -4.20 1.02 -21.59
CA ARG A 24 -5.61 1.41 -21.79
C ARG A 24 -6.42 0.29 -22.44
N HIS A 25 -5.88 -0.35 -23.48
CA HIS A 25 -6.54 -1.45 -24.17
C HIS A 25 -6.80 -2.60 -23.22
N THR A 26 -5.75 -3.08 -22.53
CA THR A 26 -5.84 -4.18 -21.55
C THR A 26 -6.85 -3.86 -20.43
N LEU A 27 -6.86 -2.63 -19.91
CA LEU A 27 -7.79 -2.26 -18.86
C LEU A 27 -9.24 -2.21 -19.36
N ARG A 28 -9.48 -1.71 -20.59
CA ARG A 28 -10.83 -1.63 -21.17
C ARG A 28 -11.41 -2.98 -21.53
N GLU A 29 -10.59 -3.94 -21.93
CA GLU A 29 -11.02 -5.32 -22.20
C GLU A 29 -11.60 -6.03 -20.96
N LYS A 30 -11.28 -5.53 -19.76
CA LYS A 30 -11.80 -6.09 -18.50
C LYS A 30 -13.23 -5.64 -18.19
N HIS A 31 -13.75 -4.63 -18.87
CA HIS A 31 -15.12 -4.12 -18.69
C HIS A 31 -15.51 -3.86 -17.25
N PHE A 32 -14.67 -3.12 -16.52
CA PHE A 32 -14.95 -2.80 -15.11
C PHE A 32 -16.21 -1.96 -14.95
N ASP A 33 -17.17 -2.43 -14.16
CA ASP A 33 -18.39 -1.71 -13.81
C ASP A 33 -18.11 -0.59 -12.82
N LEU A 34 -17.17 -0.82 -11.90
CA LEU A 34 -16.78 0.10 -10.83
C LEU A 34 -15.27 0.15 -10.70
N VAL A 35 -14.73 1.34 -10.49
CA VAL A 35 -13.34 1.57 -10.11
C VAL A 35 -13.29 2.29 -8.77
N ILE A 36 -12.49 1.78 -7.84
CA ILE A 36 -12.30 2.37 -6.52
C ILE A 36 -10.86 2.89 -6.42
N ASP A 37 -10.71 4.21 -6.35
CA ASP A 37 -9.41 4.87 -6.16
C ASP A 37 -9.16 5.14 -4.68
N MET A 38 -8.43 4.22 -4.04
CA MET A 38 -8.04 4.34 -2.62
C MET A 38 -6.76 5.14 -2.40
N GLN A 39 -6.13 5.64 -3.45
CA GLN A 39 -4.93 6.47 -3.35
C GLN A 39 -5.24 7.97 -3.43
N GLY A 40 -6.22 8.36 -4.27
CA GLY A 40 -6.68 9.72 -4.41
C GLY A 40 -5.62 10.71 -4.92
N LEU A 41 -4.71 10.27 -5.80
CA LEU A 41 -3.65 11.09 -6.39
C LEU A 41 -3.78 11.14 -7.91
N PHE A 42 -3.11 12.12 -8.56
CA PHE A 42 -3.12 12.26 -10.02
C PHE A 42 -2.80 10.95 -10.76
N LYS A 43 -1.83 10.18 -10.29
CA LYS A 43 -1.42 8.91 -10.92
C LYS A 43 -2.52 7.86 -10.90
N SER A 44 -3.21 7.71 -9.78
CA SER A 44 -4.33 6.78 -9.66
C SER A 44 -5.56 7.26 -10.44
N ALA A 45 -5.79 8.57 -10.50
CA ALA A 45 -6.83 9.16 -11.31
C ALA A 45 -6.63 8.84 -12.81
N VAL A 46 -5.40 8.98 -13.33
CA VAL A 46 -5.09 8.58 -14.71
C VAL A 46 -5.37 7.10 -14.94
N MET A 47 -4.97 6.22 -14.00
CA MET A 47 -5.26 4.79 -14.09
C MET A 47 -6.77 4.53 -14.13
N SER A 48 -7.54 5.20 -13.28
CA SER A 48 -9.00 5.12 -13.24
C SER A 48 -9.64 5.55 -14.57
N LEU A 49 -9.15 6.63 -15.19
CA LEU A 49 -9.62 7.08 -16.51
C LEU A 49 -9.32 6.06 -17.62
N LEU A 50 -8.14 5.43 -17.58
CA LEU A 50 -7.73 4.47 -18.60
C LEU A 50 -8.63 3.23 -18.64
N THR A 51 -9.27 2.86 -17.53
CA THR A 51 -10.22 1.73 -17.48
C THR A 51 -11.43 1.93 -18.37
N GLY A 52 -11.86 3.19 -18.54
CA GLY A 52 -13.10 3.52 -19.27
C GLY A 52 -14.38 3.23 -18.50
N SER A 53 -14.31 2.80 -17.22
CA SER A 53 -15.49 2.61 -16.38
C SER A 53 -16.27 3.93 -16.23
N ALA A 54 -17.59 3.85 -16.27
CA ALA A 54 -18.47 5.00 -16.05
C ALA A 54 -18.52 5.38 -14.56
N THR A 55 -18.43 4.38 -13.68
CA THR A 55 -18.51 4.58 -12.23
C THR A 55 -17.12 4.54 -11.62
N ARG A 56 -16.67 5.69 -11.12
CA ARG A 56 -15.37 5.84 -10.44
C ARG A 56 -15.59 6.56 -9.13
N ILE A 57 -15.18 5.94 -8.04
CA ILE A 57 -15.27 6.48 -6.68
C ILE A 57 -13.90 6.44 -6.01
N GLY A 58 -13.73 7.21 -4.96
CA GLY A 58 -12.53 7.18 -4.13
C GLY A 58 -12.85 7.60 -2.70
N TYR A 59 -11.91 7.44 -1.78
CA TYR A 59 -12.09 7.89 -0.41
C TYR A 59 -12.07 9.42 -0.29
N GLY A 60 -12.55 9.97 0.84
CA GLY A 60 -12.85 11.40 1.01
C GLY A 60 -11.72 12.39 0.75
N GLU A 61 -10.45 12.01 0.89
CA GLU A 61 -9.30 12.90 0.66
C GLU A 61 -8.70 12.74 -0.73
N MET A 62 -9.44 13.18 -1.73
CA MET A 62 -8.95 13.23 -3.11
C MET A 62 -8.05 14.45 -3.31
N ARG A 63 -6.82 14.24 -3.78
CA ARG A 63 -5.80 15.29 -3.98
C ARG A 63 -5.31 15.34 -5.43
N GLU A 64 -4.50 16.35 -5.76
CA GLU A 64 -3.86 16.49 -7.08
C GLU A 64 -4.84 16.43 -8.26
N GLY A 65 -6.07 16.93 -8.07
CA GLY A 65 -7.10 16.91 -9.12
C GLY A 65 -7.79 15.55 -9.32
N SER A 66 -7.50 14.53 -8.51
CA SER A 66 -8.13 13.22 -8.65
C SER A 66 -9.64 13.23 -8.44
N GLY A 67 -10.16 14.18 -7.66
CA GLY A 67 -11.59 14.41 -7.47
C GLY A 67 -12.36 14.84 -8.74
N LEU A 68 -11.67 15.29 -9.78
CA LEU A 68 -12.27 15.56 -11.11
C LEU A 68 -12.55 14.27 -11.89
N VAL A 69 -11.90 13.18 -11.51
CA VAL A 69 -11.99 11.89 -12.20
C VAL A 69 -12.88 10.90 -11.46
N SER A 70 -12.75 10.86 -10.13
CA SER A 70 -13.47 9.94 -9.27
C SER A 70 -14.30 10.72 -8.25
N LYS A 71 -15.52 10.28 -7.98
CA LYS A 71 -16.38 10.87 -6.94
C LYS A 71 -15.82 10.54 -5.56
N ALA A 72 -15.48 11.55 -4.78
CA ALA A 72 -15.07 11.38 -3.39
C ALA A 72 -16.24 10.87 -2.53
N ILE A 73 -16.03 9.79 -1.82
CA ILE A 73 -16.97 9.28 -0.81
C ILE A 73 -16.55 9.83 0.54
N ILE A 74 -17.37 10.75 1.06
CA ILE A 74 -17.17 11.36 2.37
C ILE A 74 -18.16 10.69 3.31
N GLY A 75 -17.66 9.84 4.19
CA GLY A 75 -18.44 9.15 5.21
C GLY A 75 -18.38 9.83 6.58
N PRO A 76 -19.04 9.26 7.59
CA PRO A 76 -19.07 9.81 8.94
C PRO A 76 -17.71 9.86 9.63
N HIS A 77 -16.76 9.02 9.19
CA HIS A 77 -15.43 8.87 9.80
C HIS A 77 -14.36 9.74 9.15
N ILE A 78 -14.73 10.83 8.46
CA ILE A 78 -13.77 11.68 7.72
C ILE A 78 -12.66 12.27 8.61
N LYS A 79 -12.92 12.45 9.90
CA LYS A 79 -11.95 12.96 10.89
C LYS A 79 -11.22 11.85 11.65
N ASP A 80 -11.60 10.60 11.46
CA ASP A 80 -11.05 9.47 12.18
C ASP A 80 -9.77 8.94 11.51
N HIS A 81 -9.24 7.84 12.03
CA HIS A 81 -8.07 7.19 11.47
C HIS A 81 -8.31 6.81 9.99
N VAL A 82 -7.25 6.85 9.19
CA VAL A 82 -7.33 6.61 7.74
C VAL A 82 -8.01 5.28 7.36
N ILE A 83 -7.88 4.26 8.20
CA ILE A 83 -8.54 2.95 8.01
C ILE A 83 -10.06 3.13 8.01
N GLU A 84 -10.62 3.86 8.97
CA GLU A 84 -12.07 4.10 9.04
C GLU A 84 -12.57 4.89 7.83
N ARG A 85 -11.78 5.86 7.36
CA ARG A 85 -12.08 6.62 6.13
C ARG A 85 -12.07 5.73 4.88
N TYR A 86 -11.21 4.72 4.81
CA TYR A 86 -11.22 3.74 3.74
C TYR A 86 -12.42 2.80 3.85
N LEU A 87 -12.78 2.39 5.06
CA LEU A 87 -13.94 1.54 5.30
C LEU A 87 -15.27 2.27 5.00
N ASP A 88 -15.32 3.59 5.06
CA ASP A 88 -16.49 4.35 4.63
C ASP A 88 -16.81 4.15 3.15
N VAL A 89 -15.81 3.90 2.30
CA VAL A 89 -16.05 3.53 0.90
C VAL A 89 -16.72 2.15 0.80
N ALA A 90 -16.30 1.20 1.63
CA ALA A 90 -16.92 -0.12 1.68
C ALA A 90 -18.37 -0.04 2.21
N ARG A 91 -18.60 0.73 3.27
CA ARG A 91 -19.94 1.00 3.82
C ARG A 91 -20.85 1.66 2.79
N PHE A 92 -20.34 2.63 2.04
CA PHE A 92 -21.07 3.28 0.94
C PHE A 92 -21.51 2.27 -0.15
N LEU A 93 -20.72 1.23 -0.38
CA LEU A 93 -21.03 0.15 -1.30
C LEU A 93 -21.91 -0.95 -0.69
N GLY A 94 -22.39 -0.76 0.53
CA GLY A 94 -23.30 -1.69 1.21
C GLY A 94 -22.61 -2.78 2.03
N ALA A 95 -21.31 -2.70 2.26
CA ALA A 95 -20.64 -3.66 3.13
C ALA A 95 -21.00 -3.44 4.60
N ASP A 96 -21.32 -4.52 5.31
CA ASP A 96 -21.52 -4.52 6.78
C ASP A 96 -20.15 -4.63 7.47
N VAL A 97 -19.57 -3.48 7.80
CA VAL A 97 -18.26 -3.40 8.46
C VAL A 97 -18.49 -3.29 9.97
N LYS A 98 -18.39 -4.41 10.68
CA LYS A 98 -18.58 -4.49 12.15
C LYS A 98 -17.27 -4.24 12.91
N GLU A 99 -16.18 -4.79 12.41
CA GLU A 99 -14.86 -4.68 13.05
C GLU A 99 -13.75 -4.56 12.01
N VAL A 100 -12.66 -3.95 12.44
CA VAL A 100 -11.43 -3.86 11.62
C VAL A 100 -10.60 -5.10 11.87
N SER A 101 -10.32 -5.88 10.83
CA SER A 101 -9.44 -7.03 10.89
C SER A 101 -8.27 -6.91 9.93
N PHE A 102 -7.13 -7.45 10.33
CA PHE A 102 -5.92 -7.53 9.49
C PHE A 102 -5.54 -8.99 9.32
N PRO A 103 -6.20 -9.71 8.40
CA PRO A 103 -5.92 -11.13 8.20
C PRO A 103 -4.47 -11.31 7.75
N MET A 104 -3.69 -12.04 8.55
CA MET A 104 -2.34 -12.44 8.21
C MET A 104 -2.36 -13.88 7.69
N PRO A 105 -1.64 -14.18 6.60
CA PRO A 105 -1.48 -15.55 6.17
C PRO A 105 -0.76 -16.38 7.23
N SER A 106 -0.97 -17.69 7.23
CA SER A 106 -0.17 -18.59 8.07
C SER A 106 1.29 -18.53 7.61
N LEU A 107 2.19 -18.21 8.54
CA LEU A 107 3.63 -18.11 8.31
C LEU A 107 4.38 -19.27 8.99
N GLN A 108 3.80 -20.48 9.00
CA GLN A 108 4.34 -21.61 9.73
C GLN A 108 5.76 -21.98 9.29
N LEU A 109 6.02 -22.03 7.98
CA LEU A 109 7.35 -22.34 7.43
C LEU A 109 8.38 -21.26 7.79
N GLU A 110 7.96 -20.00 7.72
CA GLU A 110 8.80 -18.87 8.11
C GLU A 110 9.09 -18.88 9.60
N THR A 111 8.09 -19.21 10.42
CA THR A 111 8.24 -19.34 11.89
C THR A 111 9.26 -20.43 12.23
N GLU A 112 9.15 -21.63 11.67
CA GLU A 112 10.11 -22.72 11.86
C GLU A 112 11.53 -22.31 11.43
N THR A 113 11.64 -21.56 10.32
CA THR A 113 12.91 -21.05 9.83
C THR A 113 13.53 -20.04 10.78
N VAL A 114 12.73 -19.13 11.33
CA VAL A 114 13.17 -18.13 12.31
C VAL A 114 13.58 -18.81 13.63
N GLU A 115 12.78 -19.74 14.12
CA GLU A 115 13.09 -20.49 15.35
C GLU A 115 14.43 -21.23 15.26
N LYS A 116 14.72 -21.91 14.14
CA LYS A 116 16.01 -22.52 13.89
C LYS A 116 17.17 -21.52 13.91
N LYS A 117 16.98 -20.34 13.33
CA LYS A 117 17.99 -19.26 13.35
C LYS A 117 18.22 -18.72 14.74
N LEU A 118 17.16 -18.52 15.52
CA LEU A 118 17.24 -18.03 16.89
C LEU A 118 17.93 -19.06 17.79
N ALA A 119 17.58 -20.33 17.65
CA ALA A 119 18.23 -21.43 18.40
C ALA A 119 19.73 -21.51 18.08
N ALA A 120 20.15 -21.32 16.83
CA ALA A 120 21.55 -21.27 16.44
C ALA A 120 22.31 -20.08 17.06
N LEU A 121 21.61 -19.03 17.49
CA LEU A 121 22.15 -17.90 18.25
C LEU A 121 22.04 -18.07 19.77
N GLY A 122 21.64 -19.27 20.27
CA GLY A 122 21.48 -19.55 21.67
C GLY A 122 20.17 -19.07 22.28
N LEU A 123 19.24 -18.57 21.48
CA LEU A 123 17.91 -18.16 21.93
C LEU A 123 16.96 -19.36 21.86
N VAL A 124 16.55 -19.89 22.97
CA VAL A 124 15.57 -20.97 23.06
C VAL A 124 14.16 -20.41 23.13
N GLN A 125 13.17 -21.25 22.79
CA GLN A 125 11.75 -20.86 22.84
C GLN A 125 11.38 -20.35 24.23
N GLY A 126 10.70 -19.21 24.31
CA GLY A 126 10.32 -18.52 25.55
C GLY A 126 11.36 -17.54 26.10
N THR A 127 12.55 -17.48 25.51
CA THR A 127 13.53 -16.45 25.88
C THR A 127 13.05 -15.09 25.41
N PRO A 128 12.90 -14.06 26.29
CA PRO A 128 12.54 -12.72 25.86
C PRO A 128 13.66 -12.12 25.00
N TYR A 129 13.27 -11.50 23.89
CA TYR A 129 14.20 -10.79 23.02
C TYR A 129 13.58 -9.53 22.44
N ILE A 130 14.42 -8.61 21.97
CA ILE A 130 14.01 -7.38 21.33
C ILE A 130 14.48 -7.38 19.89
N VAL A 131 13.57 -7.02 18.98
CA VAL A 131 13.89 -6.86 17.57
C VAL A 131 14.10 -5.38 17.25
N LEU A 132 15.27 -5.03 16.73
CA LEU A 132 15.57 -3.71 16.21
C LEU A 132 15.55 -3.73 14.68
N ALA A 133 14.70 -2.90 14.07
CA ALA A 133 14.57 -2.78 12.61
C ALA A 133 15.11 -1.42 12.12
N PRO A 134 16.45 -1.26 11.97
CA PRO A 134 17.08 0.03 11.66
C PRO A 134 16.88 0.48 10.20
N GLY A 135 16.37 -0.40 9.34
CA GLY A 135 16.24 -0.15 7.92
C GLY A 135 15.00 0.66 7.54
N ALA A 136 15.16 1.67 6.66
CA ALA A 136 14.04 2.31 5.97
C ALA A 136 14.45 2.64 4.53
N ARG A 137 13.44 2.77 3.62
CA ARG A 137 13.69 3.10 2.22
C ARG A 137 14.28 4.50 2.03
N TRP A 138 13.78 5.46 2.81
CA TRP A 138 14.17 6.87 2.74
C TRP A 138 15.15 7.21 3.86
N GLU A 139 16.23 7.92 3.56
CA GLU A 139 17.21 8.35 4.56
C GLU A 139 16.58 9.16 5.69
N THR A 140 15.66 10.07 5.34
CA THR A 140 14.92 10.90 6.30
C THR A 140 14.05 10.10 7.28
N LYS A 141 13.82 8.80 7.00
CA LYS A 141 13.08 7.87 7.87
C LYS A 141 14.01 6.87 8.57
N ARG A 142 15.31 7.00 8.41
CA ARG A 142 16.30 6.16 9.10
C ARG A 142 16.80 6.87 10.33
N TRP A 143 16.54 6.26 11.47
CA TRP A 143 17.22 6.70 12.68
C TRP A 143 18.69 6.29 12.61
N PRO A 144 19.65 7.17 12.98
CA PRO A 144 21.07 6.87 12.84
C PRO A 144 21.48 5.61 13.60
N ALA A 145 22.35 4.79 13.00
CA ALA A 145 22.77 3.51 13.58
C ALA A 145 23.35 3.65 14.99
N GLY A 146 24.07 4.73 15.30
CA GLY A 146 24.58 5.00 16.63
C GLY A 146 23.50 5.14 17.72
N HIS A 147 22.32 5.64 17.35
CA HIS A 147 21.19 5.71 18.28
C HIS A 147 20.59 4.30 18.56
N PHE A 148 20.49 3.44 17.53
CA PHE A 148 20.09 2.05 17.72
C PHE A 148 21.09 1.30 18.60
N ALA A 149 22.39 1.52 18.42
CA ALA A 149 23.43 0.94 19.28
C ALA A 149 23.28 1.36 20.75
N LYS A 150 23.07 2.67 20.99
CA LYS A 150 22.83 3.19 22.34
C LYS A 150 21.53 2.65 22.96
N LEU A 151 20.50 2.45 22.13
CA LEU A 151 19.26 1.84 22.58
C LEU A 151 19.46 0.38 22.96
N ALA A 152 20.16 -0.40 22.12
CA ALA A 152 20.47 -1.80 22.39
C ALA A 152 21.23 -1.97 23.71
N GLN A 153 22.22 -1.11 24.00
CA GLN A 153 22.98 -1.12 25.25
C GLN A 153 22.13 -0.94 26.53
N LYS A 154 20.92 -0.41 26.41
CA LYS A 154 20.01 -0.25 27.56
C LYS A 154 19.26 -1.53 27.93
N PHE A 155 19.31 -2.54 27.08
CA PHE A 155 18.60 -3.81 27.25
C PHE A 155 19.54 -4.98 27.50
N ILE A 156 20.86 -4.74 27.51
CA ILE A 156 21.90 -5.67 27.87
C ILE A 156 22.35 -5.37 29.31
#